data_a4d6c9b11caa5a6d2096f07f76576e2b
#
_entry.id   a4d6c9b11caa5a6d2096f07f76576e2b
#
_cell.length_a   1.000
_cell.length_b   1.000
_cell.length_c   1.000
_cell.angle_alpha   90.00
_cell.angle_beta   90.00
_cell.angle_gamma   90.00
#
_symmetry.space_group_name_H-M   'P 1'
#
loop_
_entity.id
_entity.type
_entity.pdbx_description
1 polymer ?
#
loop_
_entity_poly.entity_id
_entity_poly.type
_entity_poly.pdbx_seq_one_letter_code
_entity_poly.pdbx_strand_id
1 'polypeptide(L)'
;MHFIDRVTINVKSGDGGDGLVAFRREKYVPAGGPAGGNGGHGGSVILQATTDLQTLLDFRFENIFKAEDGERGGPSNMTGKKGGDRVIKVPLGTMVMNKATDEVLGDLTEVDQTLFVAKGGKGGLGNKYFLSNQNRAPDYALPGLLGEELTLYLELKLIAEVGIIGLPNAGKSTLISVVSAARPKIADYPFTTLVPNLGVVSKPSGDGIVFADIPGLIEGASDGIGLGHDFLRHVERTKLLIHLIDVTQDDPLAAYHTIQEELAAYGHDLANKPQILALNKIDAMLPEDVEAIAAQFDIPILAISAASKKGLDKLLQSVWKTLEKFDQQNP
;
A
#
# COMPACT_ATOMS: atom_id res chain seq x y z
N MET A 1 -14.41 6.31 -11.41
CA MET A 1 -13.79 6.20 -10.06
C MET A 1 -12.54 7.08 -10.04
N HIS A 2 -12.38 7.95 -9.05
CA HIS A 2 -11.16 8.75 -8.94
C HIS A 2 -10.16 7.95 -8.10
N PHE A 3 -9.07 7.53 -8.71
CA PHE A 3 -7.96 6.90 -8.00
C PHE A 3 -7.12 8.00 -7.33
N ILE A 4 -6.91 7.90 -6.04
CA ILE A 4 -6.08 8.82 -5.25
C ILE A 4 -4.92 8.05 -4.64
N ASP A 5 -3.72 8.44 -5.03
CA ASP A 5 -2.45 7.88 -4.60
C ASP A 5 -1.74 8.74 -3.54
N ARG A 6 -2.21 9.96 -3.32
CA ARG A 6 -1.59 10.91 -2.39
C ARG A 6 -2.65 11.65 -1.61
N VAL A 7 -2.48 11.70 -0.30
CA VAL A 7 -3.41 12.40 0.58
C VAL A 7 -2.69 12.92 1.81
N THR A 8 -3.22 13.99 2.38
CA THR A 8 -2.75 14.52 3.67
C THR A 8 -3.83 14.24 4.72
N ILE A 9 -3.43 13.65 5.85
CA ILE A 9 -4.32 13.42 7.00
C ILE A 9 -3.74 14.07 8.27
N ASN A 10 -4.61 14.44 9.18
CA ASN A 10 -4.23 14.93 10.50
C ASN A 10 -4.55 13.85 11.53
N VAL A 11 -3.56 13.50 12.33
CA VAL A 11 -3.70 12.51 13.38
C VAL A 11 -3.40 13.15 14.73
N LYS A 12 -4.24 12.83 15.73
CA LYS A 12 -4.03 13.24 17.10
C LYS A 12 -4.20 12.05 18.02
N SER A 13 -3.18 11.74 18.81
CA SER A 13 -3.30 10.73 19.86
C SER A 13 -4.07 11.29 21.04
N GLY A 14 -4.56 10.42 21.90
CA GLY A 14 -5.27 10.80 23.10
C GLY A 14 -4.35 11.45 24.13
N ASP A 15 -4.87 12.44 24.83
CA ASP A 15 -4.19 13.06 25.97
C ASP A 15 -4.22 12.11 27.18
N GLY A 16 -3.21 12.14 28.01
CA GLY A 16 -3.22 11.40 29.29
C GLY A 16 -4.20 12.03 30.28
N GLY A 17 -4.93 11.20 31.00
CA GLY A 17 -5.80 11.65 32.07
C GLY A 17 -5.02 12.22 33.26
N ASP A 18 -5.58 13.17 33.99
CA ASP A 18 -4.95 13.77 35.18
C ASP A 18 -4.90 12.78 36.33
N GLY A 19 -3.86 12.89 37.15
CA GLY A 19 -3.85 12.32 38.50
C GLY A 19 -4.83 13.02 39.41
N LEU A 20 -5.29 12.33 40.43
CA LEU A 20 -6.23 12.87 41.43
C LEU A 20 -5.56 13.11 42.76
N VAL A 21 -5.93 14.22 43.41
CA VAL A 21 -5.68 14.43 44.83
C VAL A 21 -6.90 13.97 45.60
N ALA A 22 -6.76 12.91 46.40
CA ALA A 22 -7.80 12.40 47.27
C ALA A 22 -7.19 11.86 48.56
N PHE A 23 -7.94 11.90 49.61
CA PHE A 23 -7.58 11.35 50.93
C PHE A 23 -8.63 10.34 51.35
N ARG A 24 -8.17 9.30 52.02
CA ARG A 24 -9.05 8.24 52.54
C ARG A 24 -9.86 8.81 53.69
N ARG A 25 -11.16 8.62 53.64
CA ARG A 25 -12.10 9.02 54.74
C ARG A 25 -12.90 7.79 55.14
N GLU A 26 -12.71 7.35 56.38
CA GLU A 26 -13.46 6.23 56.96
C GLU A 26 -14.08 6.64 58.31
N LYS A 27 -15.10 5.87 58.75
CA LYS A 27 -15.88 6.12 59.94
C LYS A 27 -14.98 6.09 61.18
N TYR A 28 -14.16 6.46 61.61
CA TYR A 28 -13.21 6.50 62.75
C TYR A 28 -11.77 6.85 62.34
N VAL A 29 -11.54 7.21 61.05
CA VAL A 29 -10.23 7.69 60.57
C VAL A 29 -10.40 8.98 59.82
N PRO A 30 -10.53 10.13 60.55
CA PRO A 30 -10.82 11.43 59.95
C PRO A 30 -9.67 11.98 59.10
N ALA A 31 -8.44 11.52 59.31
CA ALA A 31 -7.24 11.90 58.56
C ALA A 31 -6.57 10.66 57.95
N GLY A 32 -7.25 10.02 56.99
CA GLY A 32 -6.69 8.90 56.23
C GLY A 32 -5.59 9.38 55.27
N GLY A 33 -4.67 8.49 54.89
CA GLY A 33 -3.57 8.80 53.98
C GLY A 33 -4.02 9.14 52.55
N PRO A 34 -3.09 9.61 51.73
CA PRO A 34 -3.38 9.92 50.34
C PRO A 34 -3.88 8.69 49.57
N ALA A 35 -4.92 8.87 48.78
CA ALA A 35 -5.65 7.81 48.09
C ALA A 35 -6.07 8.20 46.66
N GLY A 36 -5.49 9.25 46.10
CA GLY A 36 -5.72 9.64 44.70
C GLY A 36 -5.00 8.71 43.72
N GLY A 37 -5.75 8.21 42.78
CA GLY A 37 -5.24 7.34 41.73
C GLY A 37 -4.57 8.12 40.60
N ASN A 38 -3.79 7.40 39.79
CA ASN A 38 -3.17 7.94 38.60
C ASN A 38 -4.20 8.09 37.46
N GLY A 39 -3.97 9.03 36.54
CA GLY A 39 -4.71 9.10 35.30
C GLY A 39 -4.37 7.94 34.34
N GLY A 40 -5.29 7.60 33.47
CA GLY A 40 -5.09 6.66 32.40
C GLY A 40 -4.20 7.23 31.29
N HIS A 41 -3.50 6.39 30.58
CA HIS A 41 -2.78 6.81 29.38
C HIS A 41 -3.78 7.10 28.24
N GLY A 42 -3.48 8.07 27.39
CA GLY A 42 -4.21 8.29 26.14
C GLY A 42 -3.96 7.16 25.14
N GLY A 43 -4.90 6.98 24.18
CA GLY A 43 -4.77 6.05 23.08
C GLY A 43 -3.78 6.52 22.02
N SER A 44 -3.13 5.60 21.34
CA SER A 44 -2.23 5.88 20.23
C SER A 44 -2.96 5.83 18.89
N VAL A 45 -2.38 6.47 17.85
CA VAL A 45 -2.83 6.30 16.47
C VAL A 45 -1.90 5.36 15.75
N ILE A 46 -2.48 4.35 15.10
CA ILE A 46 -1.77 3.25 14.45
C ILE A 46 -2.29 3.14 13.02
N LEU A 47 -1.39 3.12 12.04
CA LEU A 47 -1.71 2.74 10.67
C LEU A 47 -1.53 1.23 10.51
N GLN A 48 -2.44 0.57 9.82
CA GLN A 48 -2.38 -0.86 9.53
C GLN A 48 -2.59 -1.10 8.05
N ALA A 49 -1.66 -1.83 7.41
CA ALA A 49 -1.77 -2.22 6.02
C ALA A 49 -2.87 -3.27 5.83
N THR A 50 -3.68 -3.13 4.78
CA THR A 50 -4.70 -4.10 4.40
C THR A 50 -4.74 -4.27 2.88
N THR A 51 -5.13 -5.47 2.43
CA THR A 51 -5.43 -5.76 1.03
C THR A 51 -6.85 -5.36 0.63
N ASP A 52 -7.72 -5.06 1.60
CA ASP A 52 -9.11 -4.67 1.35
C ASP A 52 -9.22 -3.30 0.65
N LEU A 53 -8.20 -2.45 0.80
CA LEU A 53 -8.15 -1.11 0.23
C LEU A 53 -7.11 -1.06 -0.88
N GLN A 54 -7.48 -0.41 -2.00
CA GLN A 54 -6.60 -0.25 -3.15
C GLN A 54 -6.32 1.21 -3.51
N THR A 55 -6.88 2.14 -2.77
CA THR A 55 -6.78 3.59 -3.02
C THR A 55 -6.88 4.35 -1.72
N LEU A 56 -6.30 5.54 -1.68
CA LEU A 56 -6.42 6.47 -0.56
C LEU A 56 -7.66 7.38 -0.67
N LEU A 57 -8.66 7.02 -1.50
CA LEU A 57 -9.83 7.86 -1.79
C LEU A 57 -10.62 8.23 -0.53
N ASP A 58 -10.83 7.30 0.39
CA ASP A 58 -11.61 7.49 1.60
C ASP A 58 -11.03 8.59 2.50
N PHE A 59 -9.70 8.71 2.51
CA PHE A 59 -8.99 9.74 3.29
C PHE A 59 -9.17 11.17 2.75
N ARG A 60 -9.72 11.32 1.55
CA ARG A 60 -10.12 12.63 1.04
C ARG A 60 -11.36 13.16 1.74
N PHE A 61 -12.25 12.27 2.18
CA PHE A 61 -13.50 12.62 2.85
C PHE A 61 -13.33 12.64 4.36
N GLU A 62 -12.60 11.68 4.93
CA GLU A 62 -12.25 11.63 6.34
C GLU A 62 -10.73 11.79 6.48
N ASN A 63 -10.28 12.99 6.88
CA ASN A 63 -8.87 13.34 6.95
C ASN A 63 -8.39 13.72 8.37
N ILE A 64 -9.26 13.61 9.38
CA ILE A 64 -8.94 13.89 10.77
C ILE A 64 -9.22 12.65 11.62
N PHE A 65 -8.20 12.15 12.28
CA PHE A 65 -8.29 10.94 13.10
C PHE A 65 -7.79 11.24 14.50
N LYS A 66 -8.65 11.00 15.50
CA LYS A 66 -8.31 11.17 16.90
C LYS A 66 -8.47 9.83 17.65
N ALA A 67 -7.49 9.50 18.52
CA ALA A 67 -7.60 8.45 19.51
C ALA A 67 -8.27 8.98 20.79
N GLU A 68 -8.71 8.07 21.65
CA GLU A 68 -9.39 8.44 22.88
C GLU A 68 -8.42 8.96 23.94
N ASP A 69 -8.88 9.94 24.72
CA ASP A 69 -8.13 10.45 25.85
C ASP A 69 -8.18 9.45 27.02
N GLY A 70 -7.15 9.46 27.88
CA GLY A 70 -7.15 8.70 29.12
C GLY A 70 -8.07 9.34 30.16
N GLU A 71 -8.74 8.49 30.93
CA GLU A 71 -9.60 8.98 32.01
C GLU A 71 -8.79 9.51 33.20
N ARG A 72 -9.36 10.48 33.92
CA ARG A 72 -8.79 10.99 35.16
C ARG A 72 -8.71 9.88 36.21
N GLY A 73 -7.71 9.93 37.08
CA GLY A 73 -7.61 9.08 38.26
C GLY A 73 -8.81 9.24 39.19
N GLY A 74 -9.21 8.15 39.82
CA GLY A 74 -10.32 8.09 40.76
C GLY A 74 -9.87 8.08 42.23
N PRO A 75 -10.80 8.28 43.20
CA PRO A 75 -10.52 8.09 44.62
C PRO A 75 -10.22 6.62 44.93
N SER A 76 -9.77 6.36 46.15
CA SER A 76 -9.45 4.98 46.62
C SER A 76 -8.41 4.25 45.74
N ASN A 77 -7.44 5.00 45.22
CA ASN A 77 -6.35 4.52 44.37
C ASN A 77 -6.80 3.95 43.00
N MET A 78 -8.00 4.30 42.55
CA MET A 78 -8.46 3.86 41.23
C MET A 78 -7.70 4.60 40.13
N THR A 79 -6.95 3.85 39.33
CA THR A 79 -6.31 4.39 38.12
C THR A 79 -7.39 4.61 37.05
N GLY A 80 -7.31 5.76 36.37
CA GLY A 80 -8.18 6.08 35.25
C GLY A 80 -8.01 5.04 34.10
N LYS A 81 -9.06 4.81 33.35
CA LYS A 81 -9.04 3.88 32.23
C LYS A 81 -8.12 4.42 31.11
N LYS A 82 -7.34 3.54 30.48
CA LYS A 82 -6.57 3.86 29.27
C LYS A 82 -7.54 4.20 28.11
N GLY A 83 -7.26 5.27 27.36
CA GLY A 83 -7.96 5.57 26.11
C GLY A 83 -7.74 4.49 25.05
N GLY A 84 -8.74 4.26 24.23
CA GLY A 84 -8.67 3.33 23.11
C GLY A 84 -7.72 3.80 22.01
N ASP A 85 -6.93 2.89 21.46
CA ASP A 85 -6.07 3.18 20.31
C ASP A 85 -6.94 3.34 19.05
N ARG A 86 -6.57 4.26 18.14
CA ARG A 86 -7.23 4.44 16.83
C ARG A 86 -6.42 3.73 15.77
N VAL A 87 -6.95 2.61 15.26
CA VAL A 87 -6.38 1.92 14.11
C VAL A 87 -7.01 2.47 12.83
N ILE A 88 -6.16 2.86 11.88
CA ILE A 88 -6.52 3.39 10.57
C ILE A 88 -5.99 2.40 9.53
N LYS A 89 -6.89 1.77 8.79
CA LYS A 89 -6.52 0.86 7.72
C LYS A 89 -6.09 1.64 6.49
N VAL A 90 -4.94 1.30 5.91
CA VAL A 90 -4.40 1.88 4.69
C VAL A 90 -4.07 0.80 3.67
N PRO A 91 -4.08 1.11 2.36
CA PRO A 91 -3.67 0.16 1.34
C PRO A 91 -2.24 -0.34 1.55
N LEU A 92 -1.98 -1.59 1.15
CA LEU A 92 -0.64 -2.14 1.09
C LEU A 92 0.24 -1.28 0.15
N GLY A 93 1.51 -1.05 0.53
CA GLY A 93 2.42 -0.18 -0.21
C GLY A 93 2.27 1.31 0.09
N THR A 94 1.59 1.67 1.19
CA THR A 94 1.47 3.07 1.62
C THR A 94 2.73 3.51 2.35
N MET A 95 3.42 4.51 1.79
CA MET A 95 4.50 5.24 2.43
C MET A 95 3.93 6.36 3.29
N VAL A 96 4.44 6.50 4.50
CA VAL A 96 3.98 7.46 5.49
C VAL A 96 5.10 8.45 5.79
N MET A 97 4.83 9.73 5.60
CA MET A 97 5.78 10.82 5.86
C MET A 97 5.18 11.85 6.81
N ASN A 98 6.02 12.41 7.65
CA ASN A 98 5.65 13.59 8.43
C ASN A 98 5.74 14.83 7.54
N LYS A 99 4.61 15.50 7.29
CA LYS A 99 4.55 16.67 6.38
C LYS A 99 5.34 17.88 6.88
N ALA A 100 5.58 17.98 8.18
CA ALA A 100 6.29 19.12 8.75
C ALA A 100 7.81 18.98 8.66
N THR A 101 8.34 17.76 8.69
CA THR A 101 9.79 17.45 8.68
C THR A 101 10.26 16.79 7.41
N ASP A 102 9.35 16.40 6.51
CA ASP A 102 9.58 15.56 5.33
C ASP A 102 10.27 14.22 5.66
N GLU A 103 10.20 13.78 6.91
CA GLU A 103 10.77 12.53 7.38
C GLU A 103 9.87 11.36 7.05
N VAL A 104 10.42 10.30 6.47
CA VAL A 104 9.71 9.03 6.25
C VAL A 104 9.59 8.29 7.57
N LEU A 105 8.37 8.13 8.07
CA LEU A 105 8.08 7.41 9.30
C LEU A 105 8.04 5.90 9.10
N GLY A 106 7.66 5.44 7.90
CA GLY A 106 7.65 4.04 7.53
C GLY A 106 7.01 3.77 6.17
N ASP A 107 7.19 2.53 5.72
CA ASP A 107 6.63 1.97 4.49
C ASP A 107 5.87 0.70 4.85
N LEU A 108 4.59 0.66 4.55
CA LEU A 108 3.69 -0.43 4.90
C LEU A 108 3.59 -1.41 3.72
N THR A 109 4.56 -2.34 3.65
CA THR A 109 4.74 -3.26 2.51
C THR A 109 4.24 -4.68 2.75
N GLU A 110 3.91 -5.02 4.00
CA GLU A 110 3.42 -6.35 4.37
C GLU A 110 1.97 -6.27 4.87
N VAL A 111 1.19 -7.32 4.63
CA VAL A 111 -0.20 -7.41 5.10
C VAL A 111 -0.22 -7.40 6.62
N ASP A 112 -1.17 -6.69 7.20
CA ASP A 112 -1.32 -6.49 8.65
C ASP A 112 -0.13 -5.80 9.35
N GLN A 113 0.87 -5.35 8.61
CA GLN A 113 1.95 -4.53 9.16
C GLN A 113 1.37 -3.27 9.83
N THR A 114 1.84 -2.97 11.04
CA THR A 114 1.39 -1.82 11.81
C THR A 114 2.49 -0.80 12.01
N LEU A 115 2.14 0.49 11.96
CA LEU A 115 3.03 1.61 12.21
C LEU A 115 2.40 2.54 13.24
N PHE A 116 3.08 2.74 14.37
CA PHE A 116 2.69 3.72 15.38
C PHE A 116 3.10 5.12 14.90
N VAL A 117 2.12 5.96 14.57
CA VAL A 117 2.39 7.31 14.02
C VAL A 117 2.26 8.42 15.07
N ALA A 118 1.41 8.22 16.09
CA ALA A 118 1.32 9.17 17.21
C ALA A 118 1.09 8.41 18.52
N LYS A 119 1.94 8.64 19.51
CA LYS A 119 1.86 7.97 20.82
C LYS A 119 0.97 8.74 21.78
N GLY A 120 0.09 8.01 22.46
CA GLY A 120 -0.78 8.57 23.49
C GLY A 120 -0.01 9.20 24.65
N GLY A 121 -0.56 10.27 25.19
CA GLY A 121 -0.02 10.98 26.34
C GLY A 121 0.03 10.09 27.59
N LYS A 122 1.07 10.22 28.41
CA LYS A 122 1.15 9.48 29.68
C LYS A 122 0.16 10.07 30.69
N GLY A 123 -0.55 9.20 31.40
CA GLY A 123 -1.40 9.61 32.51
C GLY A 123 -0.63 10.26 33.65
N GLY A 124 -1.23 11.26 34.23
CA GLY A 124 -0.69 11.99 35.38
C GLY A 124 -0.66 11.14 36.63
N LEU A 125 0.21 11.47 37.57
CA LEU A 125 0.38 10.75 38.83
C LEU A 125 -0.51 11.33 39.92
N GLY A 126 -1.28 10.46 40.59
CA GLY A 126 -2.08 10.82 41.74
C GLY A 126 -1.25 11.10 43.00
N ASN A 127 -1.83 11.76 43.99
CA ASN A 127 -1.12 12.18 45.21
C ASN A 127 -0.54 10.99 46.00
N LYS A 128 -1.11 9.79 45.89
CA LYS A 128 -0.56 8.60 46.53
C LYS A 128 0.87 8.27 46.07
N TYR A 129 1.20 8.56 44.84
CA TYR A 129 2.55 8.31 44.28
C TYR A 129 3.64 9.08 44.98
N PHE A 130 3.30 10.27 45.53
CA PHE A 130 4.23 11.17 46.21
C PHE A 130 4.31 10.95 47.73
N LEU A 131 3.64 9.91 48.24
CA LEU A 131 3.73 9.54 49.64
C LEU A 131 5.16 9.12 49.97
N SER A 132 5.74 9.79 50.95
CA SER A 132 7.08 9.48 51.45
C SER A 132 7.17 9.70 52.96
N ASN A 133 8.28 9.29 53.61
CA ASN A 133 8.51 9.54 55.03
C ASN A 133 8.59 11.02 55.36
N GLN A 134 9.01 11.84 54.40
CA GLN A 134 9.11 13.30 54.57
C GLN A 134 7.78 14.03 54.26
N ASN A 135 6.97 13.47 53.34
CA ASN A 135 5.67 14.00 52.98
C ASN A 135 4.59 12.91 53.10
N ARG A 136 3.93 12.85 54.25
CA ARG A 136 2.92 11.83 54.51
C ARG A 136 1.51 12.19 54.03
N ALA A 137 1.29 13.43 53.60
CA ALA A 137 0.01 13.91 53.12
C ALA A 137 0.17 14.84 51.88
N PRO A 138 0.72 14.32 50.77
CA PRO A 138 0.87 15.12 49.55
C PRO A 138 -0.50 15.63 49.07
N ASP A 139 -0.60 16.91 48.82
CA ASP A 139 -1.80 17.65 48.40
C ASP A 139 -1.76 18.05 46.91
N TYR A 140 -0.86 17.45 46.15
CA TYR A 140 -0.68 17.69 44.72
C TYR A 140 -0.69 16.39 43.94
N ALA A 141 -1.04 16.51 42.64
CA ALA A 141 -1.00 15.47 41.62
C ALA A 141 -0.42 16.06 40.35
N LEU A 142 0.07 15.23 39.46
CA LEU A 142 0.53 15.68 38.16
C LEU A 142 -0.59 15.58 37.11
N PRO A 143 -0.69 16.58 36.22
CA PRO A 143 -1.56 16.46 35.06
C PRO A 143 -1.08 15.37 34.11
N GLY A 144 -1.97 14.87 33.26
CA GLY A 144 -1.61 14.02 32.13
C GLY A 144 -0.79 14.79 31.12
N LEU A 145 0.07 14.08 30.39
CA LEU A 145 0.80 14.65 29.27
C LEU A 145 -0.11 14.73 28.04
N LEU A 146 0.07 15.78 27.26
CA LEU A 146 -0.63 15.92 25.98
C LEU A 146 -0.20 14.81 25.02
N GLY A 147 -1.13 14.36 24.19
CA GLY A 147 -0.86 13.48 23.09
C GLY A 147 -0.12 14.18 21.93
N GLU A 148 0.43 13.41 21.04
CA GLU A 148 1.10 13.91 19.85
C GLU A 148 0.07 14.29 18.77
N GLU A 149 0.31 15.40 18.07
CA GLU A 149 -0.48 15.83 16.93
C GLU A 149 0.43 16.02 15.73
N LEU A 150 0.12 15.28 14.64
CA LEU A 150 0.94 15.26 13.43
C LEU A 150 0.08 15.41 12.18
N THR A 151 0.63 16.08 11.19
CA THR A 151 0.10 16.07 9.83
C THR A 151 0.93 15.09 9.02
N LEU A 152 0.28 14.02 8.56
CA LEU A 152 0.91 12.96 7.77
C LEU A 152 0.59 13.14 6.29
N TYR A 153 1.60 12.89 5.47
CA TYR A 153 1.46 12.73 4.05
C TYR A 153 1.55 11.25 3.72
N LEU A 154 0.47 10.70 3.17
CA LEU A 154 0.38 9.33 2.72
C LEU A 154 0.57 9.29 1.22
N GLU A 155 1.47 8.45 0.75
CA GLU A 155 1.71 8.19 -0.65
C GLU A 155 1.63 6.69 -0.92
N LEU A 156 0.68 6.29 -1.74
CA LEU A 156 0.53 4.91 -2.16
C LEU A 156 1.50 4.62 -3.30
N LYS A 157 2.53 3.84 -3.01
CA LYS A 157 3.40 3.27 -4.04
C LYS A 157 2.63 2.18 -4.76
N LEU A 158 2.18 2.48 -5.96
CA LEU A 158 1.44 1.53 -6.78
C LEU A 158 2.32 0.31 -7.09
N ILE A 159 2.03 -0.80 -6.45
CA ILE A 159 2.61 -2.09 -6.80
C ILE A 159 1.77 -2.63 -7.95
N ALA A 160 2.36 -2.78 -9.13
CA ALA A 160 1.66 -3.36 -10.25
C ALA A 160 1.39 -4.85 -9.98
N GLU A 161 0.13 -5.26 -10.10
CA GLU A 161 -0.26 -6.67 -10.03
C GLU A 161 -0.04 -7.37 -11.37
N VAL A 162 -0.15 -6.64 -12.48
CA VAL A 162 0.02 -7.12 -13.84
C VAL A 162 1.14 -6.37 -14.52
N GLY A 163 2.19 -7.07 -14.92
CA GLY A 163 3.28 -6.53 -15.75
C GLY A 163 3.01 -6.76 -17.24
N ILE A 164 3.28 -5.75 -18.07
CA ILE A 164 3.23 -5.91 -19.54
C ILE A 164 4.66 -5.91 -20.06
N ILE A 165 5.02 -7.01 -20.71
CA ILE A 165 6.33 -7.26 -21.32
C ILE A 165 6.19 -7.38 -22.83
N GLY A 166 7.26 -7.22 -23.56
CA GLY A 166 7.31 -7.33 -25.02
C GLY A 166 8.36 -6.41 -25.61
N LEU A 167 8.73 -6.66 -26.87
CA LEU A 167 9.73 -5.88 -27.61
C LEU A 167 9.37 -4.39 -27.69
N PRO A 168 10.32 -3.48 -27.96
CA PRO A 168 10.02 -2.09 -28.26
C PRO A 168 8.97 -1.99 -29.37
N ASN A 169 8.08 -1.02 -29.25
CA ASN A 169 6.99 -0.77 -30.21
C ASN A 169 5.92 -1.90 -30.32
N ALA A 170 5.94 -2.92 -29.46
CA ALA A 170 4.87 -3.95 -29.43
C ALA A 170 3.50 -3.39 -29.06
N GLY A 171 3.43 -2.14 -28.58
CA GLY A 171 2.19 -1.45 -28.24
C GLY A 171 1.83 -1.49 -26.75
N LYS A 172 2.81 -1.76 -25.87
CA LYS A 172 2.60 -1.84 -24.40
C LYS A 172 1.94 -0.59 -23.82
N SER A 173 2.52 0.57 -24.06
CA SER A 173 1.99 1.85 -23.55
C SER A 173 0.63 2.20 -24.16
N THR A 174 0.39 1.81 -25.43
CA THR A 174 -0.92 1.96 -26.07
C THR A 174 -1.96 1.07 -25.39
N LEU A 175 -1.63 -0.18 -25.09
CA LEU A 175 -2.51 -1.10 -24.40
C LEU A 175 -2.93 -0.52 -23.04
N ILE A 176 -1.96 -0.07 -22.23
CA ILE A 176 -2.25 0.57 -20.92
C ILE A 176 -3.18 1.78 -21.08
N SER A 177 -2.89 2.63 -22.05
CA SER A 177 -3.69 3.86 -22.28
C SER A 177 -5.14 3.56 -22.64
N VAL A 178 -5.38 2.43 -23.32
CA VAL A 178 -6.73 2.06 -23.78
C VAL A 178 -7.53 1.31 -22.73
N VAL A 179 -6.88 0.45 -21.93
CA VAL A 179 -7.56 -0.35 -20.90
C VAL A 179 -7.70 0.37 -19.56
N SER A 180 -6.90 1.41 -19.35
CA SER A 180 -6.93 2.17 -18.09
C SER A 180 -8.21 3.01 -17.97
N ALA A 181 -8.85 2.95 -16.80
CA ALA A 181 -10.02 3.76 -16.45
C ALA A 181 -9.69 5.25 -16.23
N ALA A 182 -8.42 5.57 -16.00
CA ALA A 182 -7.89 6.93 -15.86
C ALA A 182 -6.69 7.10 -16.80
N ARG A 183 -6.29 8.35 -17.10
CA ARG A 183 -5.06 8.60 -17.86
C ARG A 183 -3.89 7.90 -17.16
N PRO A 184 -3.08 7.11 -17.90
CA PRO A 184 -1.90 6.47 -17.33
C PRO A 184 -1.05 7.51 -16.60
N LYS A 185 -0.61 7.17 -15.40
CA LYS A 185 0.30 8.03 -14.65
C LYS A 185 1.73 7.58 -14.92
N ILE A 186 2.56 8.54 -15.16
CA ILE A 186 4.01 8.37 -15.14
C ILE A 186 4.37 8.37 -13.66
N ALA A 187 4.83 7.24 -13.13
CA ALA A 187 5.26 7.14 -11.74
C ALA A 187 6.76 7.40 -11.68
N ASP A 188 7.14 8.47 -11.03
CA ASP A 188 8.54 8.83 -10.79
C ASP A 188 9.03 8.06 -9.56
N TYR A 189 9.56 6.86 -9.79
CA TYR A 189 10.18 6.09 -8.71
C TYR A 189 11.64 6.52 -8.58
N PRO A 190 12.11 6.95 -7.40
CA PRO A 190 13.47 7.48 -7.20
C PRO A 190 14.60 6.48 -7.50
N PHE A 191 14.26 5.22 -7.78
CA PHE A 191 15.20 4.12 -8.07
C PHE A 191 15.07 3.60 -9.51
N THR A 192 14.23 4.19 -10.37
CA THR A 192 14.09 3.77 -11.79
C THR A 192 14.76 4.77 -12.71
N THR A 193 15.68 4.30 -13.55
CA THR A 193 16.26 5.10 -14.65
C THR A 193 15.28 5.29 -15.80
N LEU A 194 14.30 4.39 -15.94
CA LEU A 194 13.21 4.46 -16.92
C LEU A 194 11.89 4.51 -16.15
N VAL A 195 11.09 5.50 -16.42
CA VAL A 195 9.82 5.76 -15.74
C VAL A 195 8.72 4.85 -16.30
N PRO A 196 8.16 3.91 -15.51
CA PRO A 196 7.12 3.02 -16.00
C PRO A 196 5.79 3.78 -16.19
N ASN A 197 5.04 3.39 -17.22
CA ASN A 197 3.67 3.83 -17.36
C ASN A 197 2.76 2.90 -16.54
N LEU A 198 2.01 3.48 -15.61
CA LEU A 198 1.05 2.75 -14.79
C LEU A 198 -0.37 3.08 -15.22
N GLY A 199 -1.22 2.07 -15.31
CA GLY A 199 -2.63 2.22 -15.58
C GLY A 199 -3.48 1.43 -14.60
N VAL A 200 -4.56 2.03 -14.10
CA VAL A 200 -5.54 1.34 -13.26
C VAL A 200 -6.68 0.85 -14.13
N VAL A 201 -6.88 -0.46 -14.15
CA VAL A 201 -7.93 -1.13 -14.92
C VAL A 201 -9.00 -1.64 -13.96
N SER A 202 -10.25 -1.20 -14.19
CA SER A 202 -11.36 -1.56 -13.31
C SER A 202 -11.80 -3.00 -13.54
N LYS A 203 -11.98 -3.76 -12.44
CA LYS A 203 -12.66 -5.06 -12.45
C LYS A 203 -14.18 -4.88 -12.54
N PRO A 204 -14.92 -5.88 -13.00
CA PRO A 204 -16.39 -5.88 -12.93
C PRO A 204 -16.93 -5.77 -11.49
N SER A 205 -16.17 -6.22 -10.49
CA SER A 205 -16.49 -6.09 -9.06
C SER A 205 -16.40 -4.66 -8.51
N GLY A 206 -15.84 -3.72 -9.29
CA GLY A 206 -15.65 -2.33 -8.88
C GLY A 206 -14.24 -2.00 -8.38
N ASP A 207 -13.42 -3.02 -8.12
CA ASP A 207 -12.03 -2.86 -7.73
C ASP A 207 -11.15 -2.51 -8.93
N GLY A 208 -10.01 -1.86 -8.69
CA GLY A 208 -9.05 -1.54 -9.74
C GLY A 208 -7.77 -2.38 -9.60
N ILE A 209 -7.22 -2.87 -10.70
CA ILE A 209 -5.92 -3.53 -10.75
C ILE A 209 -4.91 -2.62 -11.44
N VAL A 210 -3.70 -2.59 -10.92
CA VAL A 210 -2.62 -1.79 -11.49
C VAL A 210 -1.84 -2.59 -12.52
N PHE A 211 -1.82 -2.09 -13.75
CA PHE A 211 -1.00 -2.58 -14.85
C PHE A 211 0.23 -1.70 -14.97
N ALA A 212 1.41 -2.29 -15.15
CA ALA A 212 2.66 -1.57 -15.42
C ALA A 212 3.24 -1.97 -16.77
N ASP A 213 3.65 -0.97 -17.56
CA ASP A 213 4.58 -1.17 -18.67
C ASP A 213 5.96 -1.45 -18.09
N ILE A 214 6.55 -2.58 -18.45
CA ILE A 214 7.90 -2.96 -18.04
C ILE A 214 8.85 -2.55 -19.17
N PRO A 215 9.41 -1.32 -19.14
CA PRO A 215 10.34 -0.88 -20.16
C PRO A 215 11.71 -1.53 -19.97
N GLY A 216 12.43 -1.78 -21.06
CA GLY A 216 13.87 -2.07 -21.02
C GLY A 216 14.27 -3.51 -20.72
N LEU A 217 13.41 -4.50 -20.99
CA LEU A 217 13.84 -5.90 -21.00
C LEU A 217 14.81 -6.22 -22.16
N ILE A 218 15.14 -5.29 -23.08
CA ILE A 218 15.69 -5.66 -24.38
C ILE A 218 17.01 -5.03 -24.81
N GLU A 219 17.55 -4.01 -24.17
CA GLU A 219 18.81 -3.45 -24.66
C GLU A 219 19.87 -3.37 -23.54
N GLY A 220 20.78 -4.35 -23.51
CA GLY A 220 22.00 -4.31 -22.71
C GLY A 220 21.83 -4.64 -21.23
N ALA A 221 20.77 -5.33 -20.84
CA ALA A 221 20.54 -5.71 -19.46
C ALA A 221 21.59 -6.68 -18.92
N SER A 222 22.16 -7.53 -19.80
CA SER A 222 23.31 -8.42 -19.48
C SER A 222 24.64 -7.67 -19.26
N ASP A 223 24.76 -6.45 -19.79
CA ASP A 223 26.03 -5.69 -19.75
C ASP A 223 26.14 -4.72 -18.58
N GLY A 224 25.24 -4.78 -17.59
CA GLY A 224 25.32 -4.00 -16.36
C GLY A 224 24.91 -2.52 -16.50
N ILE A 225 24.43 -2.07 -17.66
CA ILE A 225 23.96 -0.69 -17.92
C ILE A 225 22.42 -0.62 -17.89
N GLY A 226 21.74 -1.75 -17.64
CA GLY A 226 20.29 -1.90 -17.62
C GLY A 226 19.61 -1.42 -16.33
N LEU A 227 18.29 -1.53 -16.33
CA LEU A 227 17.37 -1.23 -15.23
C LEU A 227 17.92 -1.62 -13.86
N GLY A 228 17.95 -0.67 -12.93
CA GLY A 228 18.46 -0.91 -11.60
C GLY A 228 17.77 -2.10 -10.92
N HIS A 229 18.53 -2.86 -10.13
CA HIS A 229 18.04 -4.01 -9.34
C HIS A 229 16.74 -3.72 -8.57
N ASP A 230 16.47 -2.47 -8.24
CA ASP A 230 15.28 -2.05 -7.50
C ASP A 230 14.00 -2.05 -8.36
N PHE A 231 14.09 -1.79 -9.68
CA PHE A 231 12.94 -1.89 -10.58
C PHE A 231 12.53 -3.35 -10.81
N LEU A 232 13.50 -4.25 -10.94
CA LEU A 232 13.25 -5.69 -11.08
C LEU A 232 12.54 -6.26 -9.84
N ARG A 233 12.88 -5.76 -8.64
CA ARG A 233 12.20 -6.12 -7.41
C ARG A 233 10.69 -5.74 -7.42
N HIS A 234 10.29 -4.73 -8.21
CA HIS A 234 8.88 -4.38 -8.39
C HIS A 234 8.19 -5.30 -9.40
N VAL A 235 8.92 -5.75 -10.44
CA VAL A 235 8.41 -6.76 -11.38
C VAL A 235 8.25 -8.12 -10.68
N GLU A 236 9.13 -8.45 -9.74
CA GLU A 236 9.02 -9.65 -8.89
C GLU A 236 7.69 -9.69 -8.11
N ARG A 237 7.16 -8.53 -7.76
CA ARG A 237 5.88 -8.40 -7.03
C ARG A 237 4.65 -8.51 -7.91
N THR A 238 4.80 -8.48 -9.25
CA THR A 238 3.66 -8.71 -10.15
C THR A 238 3.17 -10.16 -10.03
N LYS A 239 1.86 -10.34 -10.00
CA LYS A 239 1.22 -11.68 -9.92
C LYS A 239 1.12 -12.36 -11.28
N LEU A 240 1.08 -11.56 -12.36
CA LEU A 240 0.82 -12.01 -13.72
C LEU A 240 1.60 -11.14 -14.71
N LEU A 241 2.07 -11.76 -15.80
CA LEU A 241 2.68 -11.06 -16.94
C LEU A 241 1.77 -11.16 -18.16
N ILE A 242 1.60 -10.06 -18.90
CA ILE A 242 1.04 -10.04 -20.24
C ILE A 242 2.21 -9.89 -21.20
N HIS A 243 2.49 -10.94 -22.00
CA HIS A 243 3.50 -10.89 -23.01
C HIS A 243 2.88 -10.45 -24.33
N LEU A 244 3.19 -9.23 -24.73
CA LEU A 244 2.64 -8.58 -25.92
C LEU A 244 3.59 -8.75 -27.10
N ILE A 245 3.13 -9.40 -28.16
CA ILE A 245 3.88 -9.72 -29.37
C ILE A 245 3.27 -8.94 -30.54
N ASP A 246 4.08 -8.23 -31.29
CA ASP A 246 3.66 -7.51 -32.49
C ASP A 246 3.57 -8.45 -33.68
N VAL A 247 2.37 -8.65 -34.24
CA VAL A 247 2.17 -9.54 -35.41
C VAL A 247 2.81 -8.99 -36.69
N THR A 248 3.14 -7.71 -36.76
CA THR A 248 3.72 -7.08 -37.94
C THR A 248 5.23 -7.23 -38.04
N GLN A 249 5.86 -7.89 -37.08
CA GLN A 249 7.29 -8.22 -37.14
C GLN A 249 7.58 -9.36 -38.09
N ASP A 250 8.81 -9.41 -38.62
CA ASP A 250 9.23 -10.44 -39.56
C ASP A 250 9.14 -11.84 -38.96
N ASP A 251 9.45 -12.00 -37.66
CA ASP A 251 9.38 -13.27 -36.93
C ASP A 251 8.82 -13.05 -35.51
N PRO A 252 7.50 -13.13 -35.32
CA PRO A 252 6.85 -13.00 -34.00
C PRO A 252 7.23 -14.11 -33.02
N LEU A 253 7.55 -15.32 -33.52
CA LEU A 253 7.98 -16.44 -32.67
C LEU A 253 9.39 -16.22 -32.12
N ALA A 254 10.33 -15.74 -32.94
CA ALA A 254 11.66 -15.37 -32.48
C ALA A 254 11.58 -14.22 -31.43
N ALA A 255 10.71 -13.22 -31.64
CA ALA A 255 10.48 -12.16 -30.68
C ALA A 255 9.99 -12.70 -29.32
N TYR A 256 9.12 -13.70 -29.32
CA TYR A 256 8.69 -14.39 -28.11
C TYR A 256 9.87 -15.07 -27.40
N HIS A 257 10.68 -15.83 -28.10
CA HIS A 257 11.81 -16.55 -27.51
C HIS A 257 12.85 -15.59 -26.92
N THR A 258 13.16 -14.49 -27.60
CA THR A 258 14.08 -13.47 -27.10
C THR A 258 13.65 -12.96 -25.70
N ILE A 259 12.38 -12.64 -25.53
CA ILE A 259 11.88 -12.18 -24.22
C ILE A 259 11.90 -13.29 -23.16
N GLN A 260 11.61 -14.56 -23.56
CA GLN A 260 11.67 -15.68 -22.60
C GLN A 260 13.12 -15.94 -22.14
N GLU A 261 14.09 -15.84 -23.03
CA GLU A 261 15.52 -15.95 -22.70
C GLU A 261 15.96 -14.83 -21.74
N GLU A 262 15.51 -13.59 -22.00
CA GLU A 262 15.79 -12.48 -21.10
C GLU A 262 15.17 -12.67 -19.71
N LEU A 263 13.90 -13.09 -19.63
CA LEU A 263 13.25 -13.40 -18.35
C LEU A 263 14.00 -14.48 -17.59
N ALA A 264 14.49 -15.51 -18.29
CA ALA A 264 15.28 -16.59 -17.69
C ALA A 264 16.65 -16.09 -17.21
N ALA A 265 17.30 -15.22 -17.96
CA ALA A 265 18.60 -14.63 -17.63
C ALA A 265 18.53 -13.72 -16.39
N TYR A 266 17.41 -13.04 -16.19
CA TYR A 266 17.18 -12.21 -15.00
C TYR A 266 17.05 -13.00 -13.71
N GLY A 267 16.63 -14.27 -13.77
CA GLY A 267 16.38 -15.09 -12.58
C GLY A 267 15.15 -14.64 -11.80
N HIS A 268 15.19 -14.73 -10.47
CA HIS A 268 14.14 -14.26 -9.57
C HIS A 268 12.73 -14.82 -9.87
N ASP A 269 12.65 -16.04 -10.40
CA ASP A 269 11.40 -16.74 -10.71
C ASP A 269 10.49 -16.05 -11.76
N LEU A 270 10.98 -15.02 -12.47
CA LEU A 270 10.19 -14.28 -13.44
C LEU A 270 9.73 -15.13 -14.63
N ALA A 271 10.58 -16.06 -15.07
CA ALA A 271 10.25 -16.99 -16.15
C ALA A 271 9.10 -17.96 -15.78
N ASN A 272 8.95 -18.26 -14.48
CA ASN A 272 7.94 -19.19 -13.96
C ASN A 272 6.60 -18.52 -13.61
N LYS A 273 6.52 -17.19 -13.72
CA LYS A 273 5.28 -16.48 -13.46
C LYS A 273 4.18 -16.84 -14.45
N PRO A 274 2.91 -16.84 -14.03
CA PRO A 274 1.79 -16.96 -14.95
C PRO A 274 1.90 -15.93 -16.07
N GLN A 275 1.81 -16.37 -17.33
CA GLN A 275 1.87 -15.50 -18.50
C GLN A 275 0.62 -15.63 -19.36
N ILE A 276 0.12 -14.51 -19.87
CA ILE A 276 -0.89 -14.45 -20.93
C ILE A 276 -0.22 -13.89 -22.17
N LEU A 277 -0.19 -14.69 -23.23
CA LEU A 277 0.35 -14.27 -24.52
C LEU A 277 -0.71 -13.55 -25.34
N ALA A 278 -0.35 -12.44 -25.93
CA ALA A 278 -1.24 -11.64 -26.78
C ALA A 278 -0.52 -11.17 -28.05
N LEU A 279 -1.05 -11.56 -29.21
CA LEU A 279 -0.68 -10.99 -30.51
C LEU A 279 -1.38 -9.65 -30.67
N ASN A 280 -0.61 -8.58 -30.75
CA ASN A 280 -1.14 -7.22 -30.92
C ASN A 280 -0.98 -6.72 -32.36
N LYS A 281 -1.72 -5.67 -32.70
CA LYS A 281 -1.78 -5.01 -34.02
C LYS A 281 -2.43 -5.89 -35.10
N ILE A 282 -3.35 -6.77 -34.71
CA ILE A 282 -4.08 -7.62 -35.70
C ILE A 282 -4.92 -6.81 -36.70
N ASP A 283 -5.12 -5.54 -36.46
CA ASP A 283 -5.77 -4.61 -37.38
C ASP A 283 -4.91 -4.29 -38.61
N ALA A 284 -3.60 -4.57 -38.57
CA ALA A 284 -2.66 -4.35 -39.67
C ALA A 284 -2.48 -5.59 -40.59
N MET A 285 -3.14 -6.73 -40.29
CA MET A 285 -2.97 -7.98 -41.05
C MET A 285 -4.33 -8.61 -41.37
N LEU A 286 -4.32 -9.53 -42.32
CA LEU A 286 -5.52 -10.32 -42.65
C LEU A 286 -5.78 -11.35 -41.53
N PRO A 287 -7.03 -11.71 -41.25
CA PRO A 287 -7.35 -12.68 -40.20
C PRO A 287 -6.69 -14.04 -40.39
N GLU A 288 -6.57 -14.48 -41.63
CA GLU A 288 -5.94 -15.76 -42.01
C GLU A 288 -4.44 -15.79 -41.66
N ASP A 289 -3.74 -14.67 -41.86
CA ASP A 289 -2.32 -14.54 -41.52
C ASP A 289 -2.12 -14.55 -40.01
N VAL A 290 -3.01 -13.87 -39.28
CA VAL A 290 -2.98 -13.86 -37.80
C VAL A 290 -3.20 -15.27 -37.24
N GLU A 291 -4.12 -16.04 -37.81
CA GLU A 291 -4.37 -17.43 -37.42
C GLU A 291 -3.16 -18.33 -37.73
N ALA A 292 -2.51 -18.14 -38.90
CA ALA A 292 -1.31 -18.87 -39.28
C ALA A 292 -0.13 -18.57 -38.29
N ILE A 293 0.05 -17.32 -37.88
CA ILE A 293 1.03 -16.95 -36.87
C ILE A 293 0.67 -17.55 -35.51
N ALA A 294 -0.57 -17.45 -35.09
CA ALA A 294 -1.04 -17.98 -33.80
C ALA A 294 -0.83 -19.52 -33.71
N ALA A 295 -0.97 -20.23 -34.84
CA ALA A 295 -0.75 -21.69 -34.92
C ALA A 295 0.72 -22.12 -34.73
N GLN A 296 1.67 -21.19 -34.78
CA GLN A 296 3.09 -21.48 -34.56
C GLN A 296 3.43 -21.58 -33.05
N PHE A 297 2.52 -21.15 -32.19
CA PHE A 297 2.73 -21.15 -30.73
C PHE A 297 2.08 -22.39 -30.12
N ASP A 298 2.84 -23.14 -29.31
CA ASP A 298 2.33 -24.32 -28.60
C ASP A 298 1.44 -23.99 -27.40
N ILE A 299 1.27 -22.70 -27.11
CA ILE A 299 0.54 -22.17 -25.95
C ILE A 299 -0.65 -21.32 -26.42
N PRO A 300 -1.76 -21.28 -25.66
CA PRO A 300 -2.90 -20.44 -26.01
C PRO A 300 -2.51 -18.97 -26.13
N ILE A 301 -2.77 -18.35 -27.27
CA ILE A 301 -2.46 -16.95 -27.54
C ILE A 301 -3.72 -16.19 -27.90
N LEU A 302 -3.83 -14.95 -27.42
CA LEU A 302 -4.97 -14.07 -27.67
C LEU A 302 -4.63 -13.08 -28.78
N ALA A 303 -5.51 -12.97 -29.77
CA ALA A 303 -5.38 -11.99 -30.85
C ALA A 303 -6.10 -10.68 -30.45
N ILE A 304 -5.36 -9.59 -30.37
CA ILE A 304 -5.86 -8.29 -29.96
C ILE A 304 -5.37 -7.15 -30.87
N SER A 305 -6.09 -6.06 -30.85
CA SER A 305 -5.60 -4.76 -31.32
C SER A 305 -5.83 -3.73 -30.24
N ALA A 306 -4.76 -3.21 -29.67
CA ALA A 306 -4.82 -2.12 -28.71
C ALA A 306 -5.38 -0.84 -29.36
N ALA A 307 -5.06 -0.58 -30.62
CA ALA A 307 -5.51 0.61 -31.34
C ALA A 307 -7.02 0.58 -31.64
N SER A 308 -7.53 -0.53 -32.17
CA SER A 308 -8.95 -0.69 -32.53
C SER A 308 -9.83 -1.24 -31.40
N LYS A 309 -9.23 -1.56 -30.25
CA LYS A 309 -9.87 -2.16 -29.05
C LYS A 309 -10.41 -3.58 -29.27
N LYS A 310 -10.11 -4.22 -30.39
CA LYS A 310 -10.57 -5.57 -30.72
C LYS A 310 -9.90 -6.59 -29.81
N GLY A 311 -10.66 -7.53 -29.24
CA GLY A 311 -10.15 -8.62 -28.40
C GLY A 311 -9.75 -8.23 -26.97
N LEU A 312 -9.81 -6.94 -26.57
CA LEU A 312 -9.42 -6.48 -25.23
C LEU A 312 -10.30 -7.05 -24.12
N ASP A 313 -11.61 -7.21 -24.37
CA ASP A 313 -12.51 -7.81 -23.37
C ASP A 313 -12.12 -9.24 -23.02
N LYS A 314 -11.71 -10.03 -24.04
CA LYS A 314 -11.21 -11.40 -23.83
C LYS A 314 -9.89 -11.42 -23.07
N LEU A 315 -8.99 -10.48 -23.38
CA LEU A 315 -7.73 -10.32 -22.64
C LEU A 315 -8.01 -10.02 -21.16
N LEU A 316 -8.85 -9.03 -20.87
CA LEU A 316 -9.18 -8.64 -19.50
C LEU A 316 -9.87 -9.78 -18.75
N GLN A 317 -10.82 -10.50 -19.36
CA GLN A 317 -11.45 -11.66 -18.74
C GLN A 317 -10.42 -12.76 -18.41
N SER A 318 -9.43 -12.99 -19.26
CA SER A 318 -8.35 -13.94 -19.00
C SER A 318 -7.48 -13.49 -17.85
N VAL A 319 -7.17 -12.19 -17.77
CA VAL A 319 -6.43 -11.57 -16.66
C VAL A 319 -7.18 -11.78 -15.33
N TRP A 320 -8.47 -11.44 -15.29
CA TRP A 320 -9.28 -11.60 -14.07
C TRP A 320 -9.31 -13.05 -13.59
N LYS A 321 -9.57 -13.99 -14.52
CA LYS A 321 -9.63 -15.41 -14.21
C LYS A 321 -8.29 -15.97 -13.70
N THR A 322 -7.17 -15.48 -14.23
CA THR A 322 -5.84 -15.93 -13.81
C THR A 322 -5.48 -15.38 -12.43
N LEU A 323 -5.79 -14.11 -12.16
CA LEU A 323 -5.57 -13.49 -10.85
C LEU A 323 -6.43 -14.12 -9.75
N GLU A 324 -7.70 -14.42 -10.04
CA GLU A 324 -8.57 -15.13 -9.08
C GLU A 324 -8.02 -16.51 -8.71
N LYS A 325 -7.46 -17.25 -9.69
CA LYS A 325 -6.80 -18.53 -9.42
C LYS A 325 -5.54 -18.36 -8.57
N PHE A 326 -4.74 -17.33 -8.87
CA PHE A 326 -3.53 -17.02 -8.11
C PHE A 326 -3.84 -16.70 -6.65
N ASP A 327 -4.84 -15.85 -6.41
CA ASP A 327 -5.27 -15.45 -5.06
C ASP A 327 -5.89 -16.63 -4.27
N GLN A 328 -6.52 -17.61 -4.95
CA GLN A 328 -7.02 -18.85 -4.31
C GLN A 328 -5.90 -19.84 -3.93
N GLN A 329 -4.76 -19.81 -4.63
CA GLN A 329 -3.62 -20.70 -4.38
C GLN A 329 -2.63 -20.11 -3.35
N ASN A 330 -2.68 -18.81 -3.13
CA ASN A 330 -1.82 -18.06 -2.20
C ASN A 330 -2.70 -17.13 -1.33
N PRO A 331 -3.52 -17.71 -0.40
CA PRO A 331 -4.44 -16.96 0.46
C PRO A 331 -3.74 -16.05 1.48
#